data_9ff2774c9e4b1a7befa39befb54a4977
#
_entry.id   9ff2774c9e4b1a7befa39befb54a4977
#
_cell.length_a   1.000
_cell.length_b   1.000
_cell.length_c   1.000
_cell.angle_alpha   90.00
_cell.angle_beta   90.00
_cell.angle_gamma   90.00
#
_symmetry.space_group_name_H-M   'P 1'
#
loop_
_entity.id
_entity.type
_entity.pdbx_description
1 polymer ?
#
loop_
_entity_poly.entity_id
_entity_poly.type
_entity_poly.pdbx_seq_one_letter_code
_entity_poly.pdbx_strand_id
1 'polypeptide(L)'
;MSDSLDLSLDGVERRSLADFTEQAYLNYSMYVIMDRALPHIGDGLKPVQRRIVYAMSELGLDADSKHKKSARTVGDVLGKFHPHGDSACYEAMVLMAQPFSYRYTLVDGQGNWGAPDDPKSFAAMRYTEARLSRYSEVLLTELGQGTADWVPNFDGTLDEPAVLPARLPNILLNGTTGIAVGMATDVPPHNLREVATACVRLLDEPDATVEQLCEHVLGPDYPTEAEVITPRSDLLKIYETGKGSVRMRAVYRVEDG
;
A
#
# COMPACT_ATOMS: atom_id res chain seq x y z
N MET A 1 -37.10 -26.84 40.25
CA MET A 1 -37.83 -26.96 38.99
C MET A 1 -37.14 -26.04 38.00
N SER A 2 -36.33 -26.60 37.09
CA SER A 2 -35.74 -25.82 36.02
C SER A 2 -36.69 -25.84 34.85
N ASP A 3 -37.35 -24.71 34.60
CA ASP A 3 -38.09 -24.50 33.36
C ASP A 3 -37.07 -24.59 32.20
N SER A 4 -37.05 -25.76 31.57
CA SER A 4 -36.40 -25.88 30.26
C SER A 4 -37.31 -25.14 29.27
N LEU A 5 -36.90 -23.96 28.86
CA LEU A 5 -37.45 -23.29 27.68
C LEU A 5 -37.33 -24.26 26.49
N ASP A 6 -38.45 -24.87 26.12
CA ASP A 6 -38.56 -25.68 24.93
C ASP A 6 -38.56 -24.77 23.69
N LEU A 7 -37.38 -24.33 23.28
CA LEU A 7 -37.21 -23.52 22.10
C LEU A 7 -37.39 -24.44 20.86
N SER A 8 -38.48 -24.23 20.11
CA SER A 8 -38.58 -24.80 18.76
C SER A 8 -37.40 -24.40 17.91
N LEU A 9 -36.62 -25.39 17.51
CA LEU A 9 -35.40 -25.21 16.68
C LEU A 9 -35.68 -25.54 15.20
N ASP A 10 -36.96 -25.56 14.81
CA ASP A 10 -37.33 -25.70 13.40
C ASP A 10 -36.78 -24.54 12.57
N GLY A 11 -35.96 -24.87 11.56
CA GLY A 11 -35.27 -23.90 10.71
C GLY A 11 -33.93 -23.35 11.26
N VAL A 12 -33.46 -23.86 12.42
CA VAL A 12 -32.17 -23.50 12.98
C VAL A 12 -31.10 -24.49 12.56
N GLU A 13 -30.08 -24.05 11.87
CA GLU A 13 -28.90 -24.84 11.55
C GLU A 13 -28.03 -25.04 12.81
N ARG A 14 -27.72 -26.31 13.12
CA ARG A 14 -26.82 -26.68 14.22
C ARG A 14 -25.46 -27.02 13.67
N ARG A 15 -24.44 -26.28 14.03
CA ARG A 15 -23.03 -26.60 13.73
C ARG A 15 -22.24 -26.77 15.01
N SER A 16 -21.24 -27.67 15.00
CA SER A 16 -20.28 -27.71 16.11
C SER A 16 -19.53 -26.39 16.18
N LEU A 17 -19.17 -25.94 17.39
CA LEU A 17 -18.36 -24.74 17.56
C LEU A 17 -17.00 -24.88 16.88
N ALA A 18 -16.44 -26.09 16.87
CA ALA A 18 -15.16 -26.37 16.21
C ALA A 18 -15.26 -26.13 14.69
N ASP A 19 -16.26 -26.73 14.01
CA ASP A 19 -16.43 -26.59 12.56
C ASP A 19 -16.74 -25.14 12.17
N PHE A 20 -17.54 -24.44 12.97
CA PHE A 20 -17.84 -23.01 12.76
C PHE A 20 -16.58 -22.17 12.88
N THR A 21 -15.77 -22.39 13.94
CA THR A 21 -14.55 -21.61 14.18
C THR A 21 -13.49 -21.85 13.09
N GLU A 22 -13.31 -23.11 12.68
CA GLU A 22 -12.39 -23.47 11.60
C GLU A 22 -12.78 -22.78 10.30
N GLN A 23 -14.04 -22.88 9.89
CA GLN A 23 -14.51 -22.26 8.66
C GLN A 23 -14.44 -20.72 8.70
N ALA A 24 -14.85 -20.12 9.82
CA ALA A 24 -14.80 -18.67 10.00
C ALA A 24 -13.36 -18.15 9.98
N TYR A 25 -12.43 -18.87 10.63
CA TYR A 25 -11.01 -18.50 10.64
C TYR A 25 -10.37 -18.65 9.25
N LEU A 26 -10.69 -19.72 8.54
CA LEU A 26 -10.22 -19.94 7.17
C LEU A 26 -10.70 -18.80 6.26
N ASN A 27 -11.99 -18.48 6.27
CA ASN A 27 -12.57 -17.40 5.46
C ASN A 27 -11.93 -16.04 5.80
N TYR A 28 -11.75 -15.75 7.09
CA TYR A 28 -11.06 -14.53 7.53
C TYR A 28 -9.61 -14.49 7.07
N SER A 29 -8.89 -15.60 7.17
CA SER A 29 -7.49 -15.70 6.74
C SER A 29 -7.35 -15.45 5.24
N MET A 30 -8.21 -16.05 4.43
CA MET A 30 -8.25 -15.84 2.98
C MET A 30 -8.53 -14.37 2.64
N TYR A 31 -9.52 -13.76 3.29
CA TYR A 31 -9.82 -12.34 3.12
C TYR A 31 -8.63 -11.44 3.46
N VAL A 32 -7.94 -11.70 4.60
CA VAL A 32 -6.78 -10.90 5.02
C VAL A 32 -5.63 -11.00 4.02
N ILE A 33 -5.40 -12.20 3.46
CA ILE A 33 -4.34 -12.42 2.47
C ILE A 33 -4.68 -11.72 1.15
N MET A 34 -5.87 -11.96 0.62
CA MET A 34 -6.22 -11.59 -0.77
C MET A 34 -6.69 -10.14 -0.90
N ASP A 35 -7.36 -9.58 0.12
CA ASP A 35 -8.08 -8.31 -0.01
C ASP A 35 -7.79 -7.28 1.09
N ARG A 36 -6.72 -7.46 1.87
CA ARG A 36 -6.40 -6.50 2.95
C ARG A 36 -4.92 -6.20 3.11
N ALA A 37 -4.11 -7.23 3.44
CA ALA A 37 -2.78 -7.01 4.01
C ALA A 37 -1.67 -6.95 2.98
N LEU A 38 -1.81 -7.68 1.87
CA LEU A 38 -0.76 -7.80 0.87
C LEU A 38 -0.99 -6.87 -0.32
N PRO A 39 0.08 -6.27 -0.87
CA PRO A 39 0.01 -5.48 -2.07
C PRO A 39 -0.12 -6.36 -3.32
N HIS A 40 -0.67 -5.80 -4.39
CA HIS A 40 -0.59 -6.43 -5.71
C HIS A 40 0.74 -6.10 -6.38
N ILE A 41 1.38 -7.07 -7.03
CA ILE A 41 2.70 -6.87 -7.66
C ILE A 41 2.65 -5.84 -8.80
N GLY A 42 1.53 -5.74 -9.51
CA GLY A 42 1.39 -4.86 -10.68
C GLY A 42 1.42 -3.37 -10.34
N ASP A 43 0.88 -2.96 -9.20
CA ASP A 43 0.84 -1.54 -8.79
C ASP A 43 1.45 -1.26 -7.42
N GLY A 44 1.84 -2.30 -6.68
CA GLY A 44 2.47 -2.17 -5.36
C GLY A 44 1.52 -1.67 -4.26
N LEU A 45 0.21 -1.69 -4.49
CA LEU A 45 -0.79 -1.14 -3.58
C LEU A 45 -1.61 -2.22 -2.89
N LYS A 46 -1.93 -1.96 -1.62
CA LYS A 46 -3.00 -2.68 -0.92
C LYS A 46 -4.36 -2.18 -1.41
N PRO A 47 -5.43 -2.97 -1.28
CA PRO A 47 -6.77 -2.57 -1.75
C PRO A 47 -7.22 -1.19 -1.26
N VAL A 48 -7.06 -0.90 0.04
CA VAL A 48 -7.44 0.42 0.59
C VAL A 48 -6.64 1.57 -0.05
N GLN A 49 -5.35 1.37 -0.32
CA GLN A 49 -4.50 2.40 -0.94
C GLN A 49 -4.91 2.66 -2.39
N ARG A 50 -5.17 1.59 -3.15
CA ARG A 50 -5.67 1.68 -4.53
C ARG A 50 -6.99 2.41 -4.60
N ARG A 51 -7.93 2.09 -3.71
CA ARG A 51 -9.24 2.73 -3.61
C ARG A 51 -9.15 4.21 -3.25
N ILE A 52 -8.20 4.60 -2.38
CA ILE A 52 -7.94 6.02 -2.06
C ILE A 52 -7.43 6.77 -3.29
N VAL A 53 -6.41 6.24 -3.97
CA VAL A 53 -5.82 6.88 -5.17
C VAL A 53 -6.87 6.99 -6.27
N TYR A 54 -7.64 5.93 -6.50
CA TYR A 54 -8.70 5.91 -7.50
C TYR A 54 -9.83 6.90 -7.16
N ALA A 55 -10.33 6.91 -5.91
CA ALA A 55 -11.37 7.85 -5.49
C ALA A 55 -10.92 9.31 -5.60
N MET A 56 -9.66 9.61 -5.29
CA MET A 56 -9.10 10.95 -5.46
C MET A 56 -9.05 11.36 -6.94
N SER A 57 -8.73 10.44 -7.84
CA SER A 57 -8.79 10.66 -9.29
C SER A 57 -10.22 10.95 -9.77
N GLU A 58 -11.20 10.15 -9.33
CA GLU A 58 -12.62 10.36 -9.64
C GLU A 58 -13.17 11.70 -9.11
N LEU A 59 -12.63 12.18 -8.00
CA LEU A 59 -12.96 13.48 -7.42
C LEU A 59 -12.27 14.67 -8.14
N GLY A 60 -11.43 14.41 -9.16
CA GLY A 60 -10.65 15.43 -9.86
C GLY A 60 -9.62 16.12 -8.95
N LEU A 61 -9.04 15.35 -8.00
CA LEU A 61 -8.01 15.84 -7.09
C LEU A 61 -6.61 15.62 -7.66
N ASP A 62 -6.38 16.01 -8.90
CA ASP A 62 -5.09 15.90 -9.57
C ASP A 62 -4.02 16.79 -8.92
N ALA A 63 -2.76 16.56 -9.26
CA ALA A 63 -1.62 17.25 -8.67
C ALA A 63 -1.67 18.80 -8.80
N ASP A 64 -2.31 19.30 -9.84
CA ASP A 64 -2.47 20.75 -10.07
C ASP A 64 -3.81 21.31 -9.55
N SER A 65 -4.69 20.47 -9.02
CA SER A 65 -5.98 20.87 -8.46
C SER A 65 -5.82 21.52 -7.08
N LYS A 66 -6.86 22.20 -6.60
CA LYS A 66 -6.89 22.73 -5.23
C LYS A 66 -7.10 21.59 -4.23
N HIS A 67 -6.32 21.58 -3.13
CA HIS A 67 -6.54 20.68 -2.01
C HIS A 67 -7.99 20.72 -1.52
N LYS A 68 -8.51 19.58 -1.10
CA LYS A 68 -9.83 19.42 -0.49
C LYS A 68 -9.70 18.73 0.87
N LYS A 69 -10.65 18.94 1.76
CA LYS A 69 -10.69 18.27 3.06
C LYS A 69 -10.54 16.77 2.93
N SER A 70 -9.63 16.17 3.68
CA SER A 70 -9.37 14.73 3.67
C SER A 70 -10.62 13.91 4.00
N ALA A 71 -11.50 14.45 4.85
CA ALA A 71 -12.79 13.85 5.18
C ALA A 71 -13.68 13.61 3.94
N ARG A 72 -13.55 14.42 2.87
CA ARG A 72 -14.29 14.19 1.62
C ARG A 72 -13.78 12.95 0.90
N THR A 73 -12.47 12.81 0.76
CA THR A 73 -11.87 11.61 0.14
C THR A 73 -12.23 10.36 0.92
N VAL A 74 -12.05 10.38 2.24
CA VAL A 74 -12.39 9.25 3.10
C VAL A 74 -13.86 8.88 2.97
N GLY A 75 -14.78 9.86 2.99
CA GLY A 75 -16.22 9.63 2.82
C GLY A 75 -16.56 8.98 1.48
N ASP A 76 -15.94 9.41 0.38
CA ASP A 76 -16.15 8.84 -0.94
C ASP A 76 -15.61 7.39 -1.03
N VAL A 77 -14.42 7.14 -0.48
CA VAL A 77 -13.83 5.79 -0.43
C VAL A 77 -14.74 4.81 0.32
N LEU A 78 -15.20 5.20 1.50
CA LEU A 78 -16.06 4.35 2.33
C LEU A 78 -17.44 4.12 1.69
N GLY A 79 -18.02 5.16 1.11
CA GLY A 79 -19.34 5.09 0.51
C GLY A 79 -19.40 4.33 -0.79
N LYS A 80 -18.29 4.28 -1.55
CA LYS A 80 -18.28 3.71 -2.90
C LYS A 80 -17.50 2.41 -3.01
N PHE A 81 -16.37 2.26 -2.31
CA PHE A 81 -15.39 1.21 -2.63
C PHE A 81 -14.94 0.37 -1.42
N HIS A 82 -14.91 0.94 -0.21
CA HIS A 82 -14.24 0.29 0.93
C HIS A 82 -15.09 0.34 2.21
N PRO A 83 -16.00 -0.62 2.43
CA PRO A 83 -16.96 -0.60 3.53
C PRO A 83 -16.30 -1.01 4.86
N HIS A 84 -15.33 -0.25 5.33
CA HIS A 84 -14.57 -0.49 6.56
C HIS A 84 -14.49 0.79 7.42
N GLY A 85 -13.72 0.75 8.52
CA GLY A 85 -13.59 1.90 9.42
C GLY A 85 -12.90 3.11 8.77
N ASP A 86 -13.45 4.30 9.02
CA ASP A 86 -12.93 5.57 8.53
C ASP A 86 -11.50 5.87 9.03
N SER A 87 -11.22 5.53 10.28
CA SER A 87 -9.89 5.70 10.89
C SER A 87 -8.82 4.92 10.13
N ALA A 88 -9.07 3.65 9.78
CA ALA A 88 -8.11 2.83 9.04
C ALA A 88 -7.88 3.36 7.62
N CYS A 89 -8.93 3.82 6.95
CA CYS A 89 -8.84 4.46 5.64
C CYS A 89 -8.01 5.76 5.72
N TYR A 90 -8.28 6.61 6.71
CA TYR A 90 -7.55 7.86 6.89
C TYR A 90 -6.09 7.62 7.28
N GLU A 91 -5.79 6.66 8.16
CA GLU A 91 -4.41 6.28 8.51
C GLU A 91 -3.62 5.80 7.29
N ALA A 92 -4.22 5.02 6.40
CA ALA A 92 -3.59 4.63 5.14
C ALA A 92 -3.29 5.86 4.26
N MET A 93 -4.21 6.80 4.18
CA MET A 93 -4.02 8.06 3.44
C MET A 93 -2.91 8.92 4.07
N VAL A 94 -2.82 8.97 5.39
CA VAL A 94 -1.75 9.68 6.11
C VAL A 94 -0.39 9.12 5.76
N LEU A 95 -0.20 7.81 5.80
CA LEU A 95 1.07 7.17 5.44
C LEU A 95 1.50 7.53 4.01
N MET A 96 0.55 7.53 3.05
CA MET A 96 0.84 7.89 1.65
C MET A 96 1.20 9.37 1.45
N ALA A 97 0.92 10.24 2.44
CA ALA A 97 1.26 11.66 2.40
C ALA A 97 2.56 11.98 3.16
N GLN A 98 3.07 11.08 3.98
CA GLN A 98 4.25 11.31 4.81
C GLN A 98 5.55 11.10 4.02
N PRO A 99 6.38 12.13 3.80
CA PRO A 99 7.62 12.00 3.04
C PRO A 99 8.72 11.20 3.76
N PHE A 100 8.55 10.95 5.06
CA PHE A 100 9.42 10.08 5.85
C PHE A 100 8.93 8.62 5.92
N SER A 101 7.69 8.33 5.42
CA SER A 101 7.13 6.97 5.33
C SER A 101 7.17 6.44 3.90
N TYR A 102 6.97 7.31 2.90
CA TYR A 102 6.97 6.98 1.48
C TYR A 102 8.15 7.65 0.77
N ARG A 103 8.92 6.87 0.01
CA ARG A 103 10.03 7.42 -0.79
C ARG A 103 9.50 8.36 -1.88
N TYR A 104 8.33 8.03 -2.45
CA TYR A 104 7.59 8.85 -3.42
C TYR A 104 6.14 8.92 -2.96
N THR A 105 5.77 10.01 -2.31
CA THR A 105 4.42 10.18 -1.78
C THR A 105 3.38 10.11 -2.88
N LEU A 106 2.25 9.46 -2.59
CA LEU A 106 1.10 9.37 -3.49
C LEU A 106 0.07 10.47 -3.22
N VAL A 107 0.07 11.00 -2.01
CA VAL A 107 -0.82 12.07 -1.57
C VAL A 107 0.02 13.30 -1.26
N ASP A 108 -0.41 14.46 -1.77
CA ASP A 108 0.09 15.78 -1.42
C ASP A 108 -0.85 16.36 -0.35
N GLY A 109 -0.35 16.44 0.87
CA GLY A 109 -1.11 16.83 2.05
C GLY A 109 -0.81 18.25 2.50
N GLN A 110 -1.86 18.96 2.96
CA GLN A 110 -1.75 20.26 3.60
C GLN A 110 -2.30 20.22 5.03
N GLY A 111 -1.56 20.72 5.98
CA GLY A 111 -1.87 20.66 7.42
C GLY A 111 -0.89 19.78 8.19
N ASN A 112 -1.30 19.27 9.35
CA ASN A 112 -0.47 18.38 10.17
C ASN A 112 -0.72 16.91 9.79
N TRP A 113 0.27 16.30 9.16
CA TRP A 113 0.30 14.89 8.74
C TRP A 113 1.28 14.04 9.57
N GLY A 114 1.68 14.51 10.75
CA GLY A 114 2.68 13.88 11.60
C GLY A 114 4.09 14.36 11.32
N ALA A 115 5.04 13.86 12.10
CA ALA A 115 6.46 14.19 11.99
C ALA A 115 7.30 12.90 12.14
N PRO A 116 8.58 12.90 11.70
CA PRO A 116 9.43 11.71 11.78
C PRO A 116 9.60 11.15 13.20
N ASP A 117 9.62 12.02 14.20
CA ASP A 117 9.73 11.70 15.62
C ASP A 117 8.39 11.30 16.25
N ASP A 118 7.27 11.70 15.63
CA ASP A 118 5.92 11.30 16.05
C ASP A 118 4.98 11.10 14.84
N PRO A 119 5.13 10.00 14.11
CA PRO A 119 4.40 9.75 12.87
C PRO A 119 2.89 9.53 13.08
N LYS A 120 2.45 9.30 14.32
CA LYS A 120 1.04 9.10 14.68
C LYS A 120 0.34 10.36 15.19
N SER A 121 1.07 11.44 15.41
CA SER A 121 0.52 12.72 15.87
C SER A 121 0.08 13.60 14.69
N PHE A 122 -0.84 13.10 13.89
CA PHE A 122 -1.47 13.84 12.80
C PHE A 122 -2.85 14.37 13.19
N ALA A 123 -3.28 15.46 12.53
CA ALA A 123 -4.58 16.07 12.78
C ALA A 123 -5.73 15.20 12.22
N ALA A 124 -6.91 15.32 12.82
CA ALA A 124 -8.10 14.65 12.31
C ALA A 124 -8.43 15.08 10.85
N MET A 125 -9.03 14.18 10.07
CA MET A 125 -9.33 14.36 8.64
C MET A 125 -10.18 15.60 8.30
N ARG A 126 -10.89 16.17 9.26
CA ARG A 126 -11.65 17.42 9.10
C ARG A 126 -10.76 18.66 9.05
N TYR A 127 -9.52 18.58 9.55
CA TYR A 127 -8.57 19.68 9.57
C TYR A 127 -7.56 19.61 8.41
N THR A 128 -7.15 18.42 8.00
CA THR A 128 -6.22 18.23 6.90
C THR A 128 -6.89 18.37 5.54
N GLU A 129 -6.10 18.72 4.55
CA GLU A 129 -6.51 18.81 3.14
C GLU A 129 -5.53 18.01 2.28
N ALA A 130 -6.03 17.43 1.19
CA ALA A 130 -5.24 16.56 0.34
C ALA A 130 -5.63 16.67 -1.12
N ARG A 131 -4.69 16.28 -1.98
CA ARG A 131 -4.83 16.00 -3.39
C ARG A 131 -3.82 14.92 -3.80
N LEU A 132 -3.89 14.42 -5.02
CA LEU A 132 -2.88 13.51 -5.56
C LEU A 132 -1.55 14.24 -5.73
N SER A 133 -0.44 13.54 -5.52
CA SER A 133 0.89 14.04 -5.87
C SER A 133 1.14 13.85 -7.38
N ARG A 134 2.15 14.53 -7.92
CA ARG A 134 2.58 14.29 -9.32
C ARG A 134 3.06 12.87 -9.57
N TYR A 135 3.61 12.21 -8.57
CA TYR A 135 4.04 10.82 -8.70
C TYR A 135 2.86 9.86 -8.93
N SER A 136 1.68 10.16 -8.39
CA SER A 136 0.47 9.35 -8.60
C SER A 136 0.06 9.23 -10.06
N GLU A 137 0.46 10.18 -10.92
CA GLU A 137 0.21 10.13 -12.37
C GLU A 137 0.83 8.88 -13.01
N VAL A 138 1.94 8.37 -12.45
CA VAL A 138 2.57 7.11 -12.91
C VAL A 138 1.62 5.92 -12.80
N LEU A 139 0.68 5.96 -11.86
CA LEU A 139 -0.30 4.90 -11.61
C LEU A 139 -1.61 5.10 -12.37
N LEU A 140 -1.93 6.32 -12.81
CA LEU A 140 -3.28 6.69 -13.27
C LEU A 140 -3.35 7.05 -14.75
N THR A 141 -2.24 7.50 -15.36
CA THR A 141 -2.23 8.10 -16.71
C THR A 141 -2.88 7.21 -17.77
N GLU A 142 -2.77 5.90 -17.67
CA GLU A 142 -3.30 4.97 -18.68
C GLU A 142 -4.62 4.32 -18.27
N LEU A 143 -5.20 4.66 -17.12
CA LEU A 143 -6.40 4.03 -16.56
C LEU A 143 -7.60 4.07 -17.53
N GLY A 144 -7.77 5.18 -18.28
CA GLY A 144 -8.84 5.35 -19.26
C GLY A 144 -8.54 4.77 -20.64
N GLN A 145 -7.43 4.05 -20.85
CA GLN A 145 -6.96 3.59 -22.16
C GLN A 145 -7.20 2.10 -22.41
N GLY A 146 -8.04 1.45 -21.60
CA GLY A 146 -8.32 0.01 -21.71
C GLY A 146 -7.18 -0.89 -21.20
N THR A 147 -6.33 -0.37 -20.34
CA THR A 147 -5.16 -1.06 -19.77
C THR A 147 -5.40 -1.68 -18.40
N ALA A 148 -6.57 -1.47 -17.82
CA ALA A 148 -6.96 -1.99 -16.52
C ALA A 148 -8.20 -2.87 -16.61
N ASP A 149 -8.21 -3.95 -15.84
CA ASP A 149 -9.41 -4.75 -15.62
C ASP A 149 -10.28 -4.09 -14.55
N TRP A 150 -11.58 -4.13 -14.74
CA TRP A 150 -12.57 -3.56 -13.84
C TRP A 150 -13.36 -4.64 -13.15
N VAL A 151 -13.61 -4.44 -11.87
CA VAL A 151 -14.40 -5.36 -11.03
C VAL A 151 -15.50 -4.59 -10.32
N PRO A 152 -16.66 -5.22 -10.06
CA PRO A 152 -17.71 -4.58 -9.27
C PRO A 152 -17.20 -4.22 -7.87
N ASN A 153 -17.64 -3.06 -7.36
CA ASN A 153 -17.42 -2.68 -5.97
C ASN A 153 -18.23 -3.59 -5.01
N PHE A 154 -18.16 -3.35 -3.71
CA PHE A 154 -18.73 -4.21 -2.68
C PHE A 154 -20.26 -4.41 -2.77
N ASP A 155 -21.02 -3.47 -3.35
CA ASP A 155 -22.47 -3.55 -3.52
C ASP A 155 -22.92 -3.76 -4.99
N GLY A 156 -21.97 -3.83 -5.92
CA GLY A 156 -22.22 -4.04 -7.35
C GLY A 156 -22.85 -2.85 -8.08
N THR A 157 -22.85 -1.66 -7.48
CA THR A 157 -23.42 -0.46 -8.09
C THR A 157 -22.44 0.34 -8.94
N LEU A 158 -21.14 0.16 -8.72
CA LEU A 158 -20.04 0.81 -9.42
C LEU A 158 -18.95 -0.20 -9.74
N ASP A 159 -18.09 0.15 -10.68
CA ASP A 159 -16.86 -0.61 -10.95
C ASP A 159 -15.63 0.12 -10.38
N GLU A 160 -14.66 -0.66 -9.91
CA GLU A 160 -13.34 -0.19 -9.49
C GLU A 160 -12.23 -0.92 -10.26
N PRO A 161 -11.05 -0.32 -10.46
CA PRO A 161 -9.95 -1.02 -11.12
C PRO A 161 -9.39 -2.13 -10.22
N ALA A 162 -9.27 -3.33 -10.77
CA ALA A 162 -8.68 -4.46 -10.05
C ALA A 162 -7.22 -4.17 -9.68
N VAL A 163 -6.47 -3.53 -10.60
CA VAL A 163 -5.07 -3.09 -10.44
C VAL A 163 -4.90 -1.80 -11.24
N LEU A 164 -4.15 -0.84 -10.72
CA LEU A 164 -3.82 0.37 -11.47
C LEU A 164 -2.73 0.09 -12.53
N PRO A 165 -2.80 0.71 -13.71
CA PRO A 165 -1.84 0.49 -14.79
C PRO A 165 -0.52 1.26 -14.54
N ALA A 166 0.24 0.82 -13.55
CA ALA A 166 1.48 1.45 -13.14
C ALA A 166 2.53 1.40 -14.27
N ARG A 167 2.97 2.56 -14.72
CA ARG A 167 4.01 2.69 -15.78
C ARG A 167 5.41 2.32 -15.30
N LEU A 168 5.63 2.31 -13.99
CA LEU A 168 6.86 1.92 -13.32
C LEU A 168 6.53 0.98 -12.16
N PRO A 169 7.44 0.10 -11.75
CA PRO A 169 7.21 -0.86 -10.67
C PRO A 169 7.15 -0.16 -9.31
N ASN A 170 5.99 0.41 -8.98
CA ASN A 170 5.76 1.13 -7.74
C ASN A 170 6.06 0.29 -6.48
N ILE A 171 5.89 -1.04 -6.57
CA ILE A 171 6.25 -1.95 -5.48
C ILE A 171 7.74 -1.86 -5.11
N LEU A 172 8.63 -1.63 -6.07
CA LEU A 172 10.05 -1.41 -5.82
C LEU A 172 10.34 0.04 -5.42
N LEU A 173 9.65 1.00 -6.02
CA LEU A 173 9.92 2.43 -5.81
C LEU A 173 9.54 2.87 -4.40
N ASN A 174 8.37 2.49 -3.91
CA ASN A 174 7.90 2.83 -2.57
C ASN A 174 8.11 1.72 -1.53
N GLY A 175 8.41 0.52 -2.00
CA GLY A 175 8.39 -0.63 -1.11
C GLY A 175 6.99 -0.91 -0.56
N THR A 176 6.90 -1.89 0.30
CA THR A 176 5.64 -2.22 0.98
C THR A 176 5.91 -3.20 2.12
N THR A 177 5.15 -3.06 3.20
CA THR A 177 5.15 -4.03 4.30
C THR A 177 3.74 -4.53 4.51
N GLY A 178 3.55 -5.83 4.59
CA GLY A 178 2.24 -6.45 4.82
C GLY A 178 2.35 -7.70 5.68
N ILE A 179 1.52 -7.78 6.72
CA ILE A 179 1.45 -8.92 7.62
C ILE A 179 0.06 -9.53 7.48
N ALA A 180 0.00 -10.71 6.86
CA ALA A 180 -1.21 -11.49 6.70
C ALA A 180 -1.20 -12.72 7.61
N VAL A 181 -2.22 -13.55 7.52
CA VAL A 181 -2.26 -14.83 8.24
C VAL A 181 -1.38 -15.85 7.52
N GLY A 182 -0.35 -16.35 8.20
CA GLY A 182 0.55 -17.37 7.65
C GLY A 182 1.61 -16.85 6.67
N MET A 183 1.58 -15.59 6.27
CA MET A 183 2.59 -14.99 5.39
C MET A 183 2.76 -13.50 5.63
N ALA A 184 3.93 -12.98 5.29
CA ALA A 184 4.25 -11.55 5.36
C ALA A 184 5.12 -11.17 4.15
N THR A 185 5.09 -9.88 3.80
CA THR A 185 6.00 -9.28 2.83
C THR A 185 6.63 -8.04 3.42
N ASP A 186 7.88 -7.79 3.06
CA ASP A 186 8.61 -6.57 3.40
C ASP A 186 9.58 -6.24 2.27
N VAL A 187 9.15 -5.34 1.40
CA VAL A 187 9.92 -4.89 0.24
C VAL A 187 10.41 -3.48 0.51
N PRO A 188 11.73 -3.23 0.54
CA PRO A 188 12.26 -1.89 0.77
C PRO A 188 12.04 -0.99 -0.46
N PRO A 189 12.00 0.35 -0.28
CA PRO A 189 11.95 1.30 -1.38
C PRO A 189 13.29 1.42 -2.10
N HIS A 190 13.24 1.87 -3.38
CA HIS A 190 14.41 2.02 -4.24
C HIS A 190 14.43 3.33 -5.00
N ASN A 191 15.59 3.71 -5.49
CA ASN A 191 15.78 4.94 -6.25
C ASN A 191 15.12 4.84 -7.63
N LEU A 192 14.30 5.82 -8.00
CA LEU A 192 13.54 5.85 -9.25
C LEU A 192 14.46 5.81 -10.49
N ARG A 193 15.58 6.52 -10.48
CA ARG A 193 16.49 6.54 -11.62
C ARG A 193 17.16 5.19 -11.81
N GLU A 194 17.58 4.53 -10.74
CA GLU A 194 18.18 3.21 -10.75
C GLU A 194 17.19 2.17 -11.28
N VAL A 195 15.98 2.16 -10.75
CA VAL A 195 14.90 1.25 -11.17
C VAL A 195 14.52 1.51 -12.63
N ALA A 196 14.37 2.76 -13.07
CA ALA A 196 14.06 3.08 -14.45
C ALA A 196 15.17 2.63 -15.41
N THR A 197 16.45 2.79 -15.03
CA THR A 197 17.58 2.31 -15.81
C THR A 197 17.59 0.78 -15.90
N ALA A 198 17.29 0.09 -14.82
CA ALA A 198 17.15 -1.37 -14.81
C ALA A 198 15.97 -1.84 -15.69
N CYS A 199 14.85 -1.11 -15.70
CA CYS A 199 13.73 -1.39 -16.61
C CYS A 199 14.14 -1.23 -18.09
N VAL A 200 14.89 -0.18 -18.44
CA VAL A 200 15.42 -0.01 -19.80
C VAL A 200 16.34 -1.19 -20.18
N ARG A 201 17.24 -1.56 -19.29
CA ARG A 201 18.12 -2.72 -19.51
C ARG A 201 17.32 -4.01 -19.76
N LEU A 202 16.26 -4.23 -18.98
CA LEU A 202 15.41 -5.42 -19.11
C LEU A 202 14.59 -5.43 -20.42
N LEU A 203 14.23 -4.24 -20.95
CA LEU A 203 13.58 -4.13 -22.27
C LEU A 203 14.54 -4.45 -23.41
N ASP A 204 15.81 -4.04 -23.29
CA ASP A 204 16.86 -4.32 -24.29
C ASP A 204 17.36 -5.77 -24.20
N GLU A 205 17.43 -6.31 -22.98
CA GLU A 205 17.91 -7.67 -22.66
C GLU A 205 16.87 -8.39 -21.77
N PRO A 206 15.79 -8.98 -22.33
CA PRO A 206 14.71 -9.62 -21.53
C PRO A 206 15.17 -10.77 -20.62
N ASP A 207 16.31 -11.40 -20.95
CA ASP A 207 16.90 -12.50 -20.18
C ASP A 207 17.95 -12.02 -19.15
N ALA A 208 18.03 -10.69 -18.89
CA ALA A 208 18.97 -10.14 -17.92
C ALA A 208 18.76 -10.77 -16.52
N THR A 209 19.86 -11.21 -15.92
CA THR A 209 19.87 -11.82 -14.59
C THR A 209 19.68 -10.78 -13.49
N VAL A 210 19.29 -11.22 -12.29
CA VAL A 210 19.20 -10.34 -11.10
C VAL A 210 20.53 -9.63 -10.85
N GLU A 211 21.66 -10.31 -10.99
CA GLU A 211 23.00 -9.73 -10.84
C GLU A 211 23.24 -8.58 -11.81
N GLN A 212 22.85 -8.75 -13.08
CA GLN A 212 22.98 -7.72 -14.12
C GLN A 212 22.06 -6.52 -13.86
N LEU A 213 20.84 -6.75 -13.37
CA LEU A 213 19.94 -5.67 -12.96
C LEU A 213 20.47 -4.92 -11.73
N CYS A 214 21.15 -5.61 -10.82
CA CYS A 214 21.82 -5.02 -9.68
C CYS A 214 23.08 -4.20 -10.01
N GLU A 215 23.53 -4.20 -11.26
CA GLU A 215 24.52 -3.20 -11.73
C GLU A 215 23.95 -1.78 -11.73
N HIS A 216 22.63 -1.66 -11.88
CA HIS A 216 21.87 -0.41 -11.89
C HIS A 216 21.19 -0.14 -10.56
N VAL A 217 20.53 -1.15 -9.97
CA VAL A 217 19.88 -1.03 -8.64
C VAL A 217 20.91 -1.42 -7.59
N LEU A 218 21.50 -0.40 -6.95
CA LEU A 218 22.62 -0.61 -6.04
C LEU A 218 22.18 -1.11 -4.65
N GLY A 219 20.96 -0.83 -4.25
CA GLY A 219 20.38 -1.22 -2.98
C GLY A 219 19.13 -0.42 -2.63
N PRO A 220 18.54 -0.67 -1.46
CA PRO A 220 17.42 0.12 -0.96
C PRO A 220 17.75 1.59 -0.80
N ASP A 221 16.76 2.46 -1.10
CA ASP A 221 16.83 3.92 -0.97
C ASP A 221 15.68 4.41 -0.06
N TYR A 222 15.98 4.49 1.24
CA TYR A 222 14.99 4.86 2.25
C TYR A 222 14.74 6.37 2.32
N PRO A 223 13.51 6.81 2.64
CA PRO A 223 13.18 8.25 2.73
C PRO A 223 13.83 8.98 3.91
N THR A 224 14.48 8.26 4.82
CA THR A 224 15.11 8.79 6.03
C THR A 224 16.59 9.15 5.86
N GLU A 225 17.14 9.04 4.66
CA GLU A 225 18.55 9.35 4.34
C GLU A 225 19.57 8.53 5.16
N ALA A 226 19.18 7.36 5.67
CA ALA A 226 20.08 6.46 6.39
C ALA A 226 21.06 5.80 5.42
N GLU A 227 22.27 5.50 5.92
CA GLU A 227 23.28 4.79 5.15
C GLU A 227 23.07 3.27 5.24
N VAL A 228 22.93 2.58 4.10
CA VAL A 228 22.91 1.12 4.03
C VAL A 228 24.32 0.59 4.17
N ILE A 229 24.57 -0.21 5.23
CA ILE A 229 25.89 -0.79 5.55
C ILE A 229 25.97 -2.29 5.26
N THR A 230 24.94 -2.87 4.65
CA THR A 230 24.93 -4.26 4.22
C THR A 230 25.88 -4.44 3.05
N PRO A 231 26.80 -5.42 3.09
CA PRO A 231 27.70 -5.69 1.96
C PRO A 231 26.95 -5.99 0.67
N ARG A 232 27.51 -5.59 -0.48
CA ARG A 232 26.90 -5.80 -1.81
C ARG A 232 26.59 -7.27 -2.10
N SER A 233 27.47 -8.20 -1.70
CA SER A 233 27.24 -9.64 -1.86
C SER A 233 26.00 -10.14 -1.10
N ASP A 234 25.76 -9.57 0.09
CA ASP A 234 24.59 -9.93 0.88
C ASP A 234 23.32 -9.31 0.30
N LEU A 235 23.37 -8.06 -0.22
CA LEU A 235 22.25 -7.43 -0.92
C LEU A 235 21.87 -8.23 -2.18
N LEU A 236 22.85 -8.64 -2.99
CA LEU A 236 22.58 -9.47 -4.16
C LEU A 236 21.87 -10.77 -3.79
N LYS A 237 22.34 -11.45 -2.74
CA LYS A 237 21.70 -12.67 -2.23
C LYS A 237 20.27 -12.42 -1.74
N ILE A 238 20.01 -11.25 -1.13
CA ILE A 238 18.65 -10.85 -0.73
C ILE A 238 17.75 -10.69 -1.96
N TYR A 239 18.23 -10.03 -3.01
CA TYR A 239 17.45 -9.86 -4.24
C TYR A 239 17.20 -11.18 -4.98
N GLU A 240 18.17 -12.09 -5.00
CA GLU A 240 18.01 -13.42 -5.60
C GLU A 240 17.04 -14.33 -4.85
N THR A 241 17.07 -14.27 -3.51
CA THR A 241 16.31 -15.22 -2.67
C THR A 241 15.01 -14.62 -2.11
N GLY A 242 14.87 -13.31 -2.12
CA GLY A 242 13.78 -12.59 -1.42
C GLY A 242 13.87 -12.70 0.10
N LYS A 243 15.02 -13.10 0.66
CA LYS A 243 15.19 -13.34 2.10
C LYS A 243 16.50 -12.74 2.60
N GLY A 244 16.43 -12.06 3.75
CA GLY A 244 17.61 -11.52 4.41
C GLY A 244 17.27 -10.30 5.27
N SER A 245 18.32 -9.60 5.74
CA SER A 245 18.16 -8.39 6.54
C SER A 245 19.08 -7.29 6.00
N VAL A 246 18.50 -6.13 5.76
CA VAL A 246 19.25 -4.93 5.40
C VAL A 246 19.63 -4.18 6.68
N ARG A 247 20.93 -3.89 6.85
CA ARG A 247 21.44 -3.12 7.98
C ARG A 247 21.65 -1.68 7.57
N MET A 248 21.18 -0.77 8.41
CA MET A 248 21.29 0.67 8.21
C MET A 248 21.89 1.33 9.44
N ARG A 249 22.50 2.49 9.24
CA ARG A 249 22.90 3.39 10.33
C ARG A 249 22.49 4.81 10.01
N ALA A 250 22.25 5.60 11.05
CA ALA A 250 22.01 7.03 10.91
C ALA A 250 23.28 7.74 10.43
N VAL A 251 23.10 8.72 9.55
CA VAL A 251 24.13 9.71 9.22
C VAL A 251 23.95 10.87 10.19
N TYR A 252 24.98 11.19 10.97
CA TYR A 252 24.93 12.29 11.94
C TYR A 252 26.26 13.05 11.97
N ARG A 253 26.20 14.29 12.39
CA ARG A 253 27.37 15.08 12.77
C ARG A 253 27.17 15.66 14.17
N VAL A 254 28.27 15.78 14.90
CA VAL A 254 28.29 16.45 16.19
C VAL A 254 28.58 17.93 15.94
N GLU A 255 27.77 18.81 16.50
CA GLU A 255 27.99 20.24 16.49
C GLU A 255 28.40 20.66 17.91
N ASP A 256 29.52 21.39 18.02
CA ASP A 256 29.93 21.99 19.28
C ASP A 256 28.95 23.13 19.61
N GLY A 257 28.31 23.05 20.77
CA GLY A 257 27.33 24.01 21.28
C GLY A 257 27.98 25.26 21.92
#